data_ac4f40bcad63cff93f13b1ba0b9f89b2
#
_entry.id   ac4f40bcad63cff93f13b1ba0b9f89b2
#
_cell.length_a   1.000
_cell.length_b   1.000
_cell.length_c   1.000
_cell.angle_alpha   90.00
_cell.angle_beta   90.00
_cell.angle_gamma   90.00
#
_symmetry.space_group_name_H-M   'P 1'
#
loop_
_entity.id
_entity.type
_entity.pdbx_description
1 polymer ?
#
loop_
_entity_poly.entity_id
_entity_poly.type
_entity_poly.pdbx_seq_one_letter_code
_entity_poly.pdbx_strand_id
1 'polypeptide(L)'
;MSRLDRGPVSGAACGPDIPAIEVQGLSFAYPGAGAPVLEGLDWRVPQGAFALLVGGTGSGKSTLLSLLKPEIAPAGERTGELSVLGENVADMDVRASAERVGYVFQDPENQIVCETVWHEMAFGLENLGMSRDEMRRRVAETSYFFGLEDWLHRDTDTLSGGRKQLLSLAAVLALRPRVLLLDEPTSQLDPVAEKNFLHALFRANRELGCTVVVATHQPRPMLEYATCAYRIEGGRVREVADMASLGRRESLFSDDMLGWGAIRCAKNGVFSRREDNLGSLEPPGDVASAKKSSELDKSSEFVAQTSLENGSEAFPRTDGGRILQKMHGGSATTLSEGWFRYDRVGGWVLRGLDVTFSAGAVHAVVGGNGCGKSTMLSVLAKTAKLQRGRMVRGAASAALLPQNPKALLVAETVRDELMEWASTCGYDENLARERAAQLGLDGLETRHPYDLSGGQRQLLALAKLLLIGPELLLLDEPTKGLDLESRRIIARALRDHANAGGTVIMATHDLDFAEQVSDDVAMMFDGEIACMEPPADFFADNVFYRA
;
A
#
# COMPACT_ATOMS: atom_id res chain seq x y z
N MET A 1 4.31 30.91 -32.27
CA MET A 1 4.62 29.67 -33.01
C MET A 1 3.40 28.78 -32.96
N SER A 2 2.96 28.31 -34.09
CA SER A 2 1.63 27.87 -34.50
C SER A 2 1.04 26.73 -33.67
N ARG A 3 -0.24 26.91 -33.28
CA ARG A 3 -1.16 25.84 -32.84
C ARG A 3 -1.30 24.80 -33.96
N LEU A 4 -0.90 23.58 -33.71
CA LEU A 4 -1.25 22.42 -34.54
C LEU A 4 -2.65 21.95 -34.15
N ASP A 5 -3.59 22.34 -34.99
CA ASP A 5 -4.97 21.85 -35.06
C ASP A 5 -4.93 20.36 -35.44
N ARG A 6 -5.18 19.48 -34.48
CA ARG A 6 -5.38 18.04 -34.74
C ARG A 6 -6.89 17.81 -34.80
N GLY A 7 -7.40 17.83 -36.02
CA GLY A 7 -8.75 17.37 -36.31
C GLY A 7 -8.99 15.94 -35.84
N PRO A 8 -10.27 15.54 -35.62
CA PRO A 8 -10.63 14.23 -35.11
C PRO A 8 -10.22 13.16 -36.13
N VAL A 9 -9.42 12.17 -35.67
CA VAL A 9 -9.15 10.96 -36.46
C VAL A 9 -10.48 10.22 -36.62
N SER A 10 -10.96 10.16 -37.86
CA SER A 10 -12.18 9.48 -38.22
C SER A 10 -12.11 8.00 -37.81
N GLY A 11 -13.02 7.58 -36.92
CA GLY A 11 -13.16 6.20 -36.50
C GLY A 11 -13.47 5.30 -37.68
N ALA A 12 -12.73 4.19 -37.78
CA ALA A 12 -13.13 3.06 -38.59
C ALA A 12 -14.53 2.60 -38.12
N ALA A 13 -15.43 2.38 -39.07
CA ALA A 13 -16.79 1.92 -38.83
C ALA A 13 -16.76 0.61 -38.02
N CYS A 14 -17.21 0.70 -36.77
CA CYS A 14 -17.42 -0.43 -35.90
C CYS A 14 -18.66 -1.18 -36.35
N GLY A 15 -18.55 -2.51 -36.53
CA GLY A 15 -19.70 -3.42 -36.65
C GLY A 15 -20.65 -3.31 -35.45
N PRO A 16 -21.73 -4.07 -35.38
CA PRO A 16 -22.74 -3.94 -34.34
C PRO A 16 -22.07 -3.90 -32.96
N ASP A 17 -22.51 -2.97 -32.17
CA ASP A 17 -21.98 -2.41 -30.91
C ASP A 17 -21.80 -3.47 -29.81
N ILE A 18 -20.90 -4.46 -30.04
CA ILE A 18 -20.58 -5.53 -29.08
C ILE A 18 -19.69 -4.95 -28.01
N PRO A 19 -20.13 -4.91 -26.73
CA PRO A 19 -19.30 -4.43 -25.65
C PRO A 19 -18.10 -5.36 -25.40
N ALA A 20 -17.06 -4.83 -24.75
CA ALA A 20 -15.95 -5.66 -24.30
C ALA A 20 -16.37 -6.59 -23.15
N ILE A 21 -17.22 -6.08 -22.26
CA ILE A 21 -17.81 -6.83 -21.15
C ILE A 21 -19.29 -6.51 -21.11
N GLU A 22 -20.12 -7.53 -20.96
CA GLU A 22 -21.55 -7.40 -20.70
C GLU A 22 -21.97 -8.39 -19.62
N VAL A 23 -22.63 -7.86 -18.60
CA VAL A 23 -23.14 -8.59 -17.45
C VAL A 23 -24.62 -8.29 -17.33
N GLN A 24 -25.46 -9.33 -17.22
CA GLN A 24 -26.91 -9.20 -17.13
C GLN A 24 -27.47 -9.98 -15.96
N GLY A 25 -28.10 -9.27 -15.01
CA GLY A 25 -28.78 -9.83 -13.85
C GLY A 25 -27.90 -10.69 -12.94
N LEU A 26 -26.60 -10.39 -12.86
CA LEU A 26 -25.64 -11.19 -12.09
C LEU A 26 -25.90 -11.10 -10.59
N SER A 27 -26.11 -12.26 -9.98
CA SER A 27 -26.05 -12.40 -8.53
C SER A 27 -25.03 -13.47 -8.16
N PHE A 28 -24.28 -13.23 -7.07
CA PHE A 28 -23.26 -14.16 -6.58
C PHE A 28 -23.22 -14.17 -5.06
N ALA A 29 -23.19 -15.38 -4.50
CA ALA A 29 -23.00 -15.62 -3.06
C ALA A 29 -21.88 -16.63 -2.81
N TYR A 30 -21.00 -16.35 -1.85
CA TYR A 30 -20.00 -17.31 -1.38
C TYR A 30 -20.65 -18.43 -0.58
N PRO A 31 -20.07 -19.65 -0.55
CA PRO A 31 -20.58 -20.74 0.26
C PRO A 31 -20.70 -20.35 1.73
N GLY A 32 -21.88 -20.55 2.32
CA GLY A 32 -22.13 -20.22 3.73
C GLY A 32 -22.31 -18.72 4.03
N ALA A 33 -22.31 -17.86 3.04
CA ALA A 33 -22.62 -16.44 3.23
C ALA A 33 -24.13 -16.25 3.47
N GLY A 34 -24.50 -15.41 4.45
CA GLY A 34 -25.91 -15.12 4.77
C GLY A 34 -26.60 -14.20 3.75
N ALA A 35 -25.85 -13.57 2.85
CA ALA A 35 -26.35 -12.66 1.81
C ALA A 35 -25.44 -12.69 0.57
N PRO A 36 -25.97 -12.42 -0.64
CA PRO A 36 -25.15 -12.32 -1.84
C PRO A 36 -24.24 -11.09 -1.79
N VAL A 37 -23.04 -11.23 -2.35
CA VAL A 37 -22.07 -10.12 -2.51
C VAL A 37 -22.43 -9.26 -3.72
N LEU A 38 -22.99 -9.86 -4.78
CA LEU A 38 -23.51 -9.19 -5.97
C LEU A 38 -24.98 -9.53 -6.10
N GLU A 39 -25.84 -8.55 -6.43
CA GLU A 39 -27.30 -8.74 -6.46
C GLU A 39 -27.94 -8.08 -7.67
N GLY A 40 -28.37 -8.90 -8.65
CA GLY A 40 -29.07 -8.45 -9.85
C GLY A 40 -28.30 -7.37 -10.62
N LEU A 41 -26.97 -7.54 -10.76
CA LEU A 41 -26.06 -6.56 -11.29
C LEU A 41 -26.10 -6.58 -12.82
N ASP A 42 -26.29 -5.40 -13.43
CA ASP A 42 -26.11 -5.15 -14.86
C ASP A 42 -24.88 -4.25 -15.05
N TRP A 43 -24.03 -4.62 -16.02
CA TRP A 43 -22.83 -3.84 -16.30
C TRP A 43 -22.40 -4.00 -17.75
N ARG A 44 -21.99 -2.89 -18.38
CA ARG A 44 -21.53 -2.87 -19.77
C ARG A 44 -20.30 -1.99 -19.91
N VAL A 45 -19.22 -2.53 -20.50
CA VAL A 45 -17.98 -1.81 -20.78
C VAL A 45 -17.74 -1.76 -22.28
N PRO A 46 -17.56 -0.57 -22.88
CA PRO A 46 -17.26 -0.43 -24.30
C PRO A 46 -15.88 -1.00 -24.66
N GLN A 47 -15.70 -1.47 -25.90
CA GLN A 47 -14.39 -1.88 -26.40
C GLN A 47 -13.43 -0.68 -26.47
N GLY A 48 -12.17 -0.92 -26.16
CA GLY A 48 -11.11 0.10 -26.16
C GLY A 48 -11.21 1.11 -25.00
N ALA A 49 -12.19 0.96 -24.09
CA ALA A 49 -12.32 1.82 -22.93
C ALA A 49 -11.16 1.62 -21.95
N PHE A 50 -10.80 2.71 -21.27
CA PHE A 50 -10.07 2.66 -20.00
C PHE A 50 -11.11 2.93 -18.89
N ALA A 51 -11.64 1.86 -18.31
CA ALA A 51 -12.74 1.90 -17.38
C ALA A 51 -12.26 1.76 -15.93
N LEU A 52 -12.79 2.59 -15.04
CA LEU A 52 -12.57 2.47 -13.60
C LEU A 52 -13.77 1.80 -12.93
N LEU A 53 -13.54 0.80 -12.10
CA LEU A 53 -14.54 0.20 -11.21
C LEU A 53 -14.21 0.61 -9.78
N VAL A 54 -14.91 1.62 -9.25
CA VAL A 54 -14.65 2.20 -7.94
C VAL A 54 -15.62 1.69 -6.87
N GLY A 55 -15.15 1.54 -5.65
CA GLY A 55 -15.97 1.11 -4.51
C GLY A 55 -15.12 0.81 -3.28
N GLY A 56 -15.74 0.78 -2.10
CA GLY A 56 -15.07 0.45 -0.83
C GLY A 56 -14.54 -0.99 -0.79
N THR A 57 -13.75 -1.29 0.22
CA THR A 57 -13.28 -2.65 0.49
C THR A 57 -14.48 -3.56 0.80
N GLY A 58 -14.50 -4.76 0.21
CA GLY A 58 -15.62 -5.70 0.38
C GLY A 58 -16.87 -5.40 -0.46
N SER A 59 -16.87 -4.38 -1.33
CA SER A 59 -18.01 -4.05 -2.20
C SER A 59 -18.26 -5.05 -3.33
N GLY A 60 -17.37 -6.03 -3.55
CA GLY A 60 -17.50 -7.06 -4.58
C GLY A 60 -16.70 -6.79 -5.87
N LYS A 61 -15.80 -5.78 -5.92
CA LYS A 61 -14.96 -5.47 -7.11
C LYS A 61 -14.15 -6.68 -7.58
N SER A 62 -13.33 -7.22 -6.70
CA SER A 62 -12.48 -8.39 -7.00
C SER A 62 -13.30 -9.61 -7.39
N THR A 63 -14.44 -9.82 -6.71
CA THR A 63 -15.38 -10.90 -7.03
C THR A 63 -15.93 -10.73 -8.46
N LEU A 64 -16.40 -9.52 -8.82
CA LEU A 64 -16.92 -9.24 -10.16
C LEU A 64 -15.85 -9.45 -11.23
N LEU A 65 -14.63 -8.94 -11.02
CA LEU A 65 -13.53 -9.13 -11.99
C LEU A 65 -13.14 -10.61 -12.13
N SER A 66 -13.03 -11.35 -11.00
CA SER A 66 -12.65 -12.77 -11.03
C SER A 66 -13.70 -13.65 -11.72
N LEU A 67 -15.00 -13.30 -11.64
CA LEU A 67 -16.08 -14.01 -12.34
C LEU A 67 -16.00 -13.90 -13.87
N LEU A 68 -15.30 -12.89 -14.39
CA LEU A 68 -15.06 -12.71 -15.83
C LEU A 68 -13.93 -13.59 -16.38
N LYS A 69 -13.21 -14.30 -15.50
CA LYS A 69 -12.12 -15.20 -15.88
C LYS A 69 -12.34 -16.57 -15.25
N PRO A 70 -12.76 -17.58 -16.03
CA PRO A 70 -13.19 -18.89 -15.53
C PRO A 70 -12.18 -19.57 -14.59
N GLU A 71 -10.86 -19.41 -14.87
CA GLU A 71 -9.79 -20.12 -14.16
C GLU A 71 -9.61 -19.63 -12.72
N ILE A 72 -10.04 -18.39 -12.42
CA ILE A 72 -9.91 -17.79 -11.09
C ILE A 72 -11.26 -17.43 -10.48
N ALA A 73 -12.36 -17.83 -11.13
CA ALA A 73 -13.70 -17.59 -10.62
C ALA A 73 -13.90 -18.26 -9.25
N PRO A 74 -14.35 -17.51 -8.24
CA PRO A 74 -14.55 -18.08 -6.90
C PRO A 74 -15.69 -19.10 -6.91
N ALA A 75 -15.58 -20.10 -6.03
CA ALA A 75 -16.66 -21.04 -5.79
C ALA A 75 -17.85 -20.34 -5.10
N GLY A 76 -19.07 -20.64 -5.55
CA GLY A 76 -20.28 -20.04 -5.00
C GLY A 76 -21.51 -20.25 -5.87
N GLU A 77 -22.65 -19.75 -5.40
CA GLU A 77 -23.89 -19.76 -6.17
C GLU A 77 -23.96 -18.53 -7.07
N ARG A 78 -24.10 -18.77 -8.39
CA ARG A 78 -24.14 -17.72 -9.39
C ARG A 78 -25.41 -17.83 -10.23
N THR A 79 -26.06 -16.70 -10.48
CA THR A 79 -27.14 -16.54 -11.46
C THR A 79 -26.83 -15.36 -12.38
N GLY A 80 -27.52 -15.27 -13.53
CA GLY A 80 -27.27 -14.23 -14.54
C GLY A 80 -26.24 -14.64 -15.59
N GLU A 81 -26.01 -13.76 -16.56
CA GLU A 81 -25.15 -14.00 -17.72
C GLU A 81 -23.94 -13.05 -17.72
N LEU A 82 -22.80 -13.62 -18.10
CA LEU A 82 -21.53 -12.90 -18.25
C LEU A 82 -20.98 -13.17 -19.64
N SER A 83 -20.70 -12.13 -20.40
CA SER A 83 -20.06 -12.25 -21.69
C SER A 83 -18.86 -11.31 -21.84
N VAL A 84 -17.83 -11.77 -22.53
CA VAL A 84 -16.67 -10.98 -22.92
C VAL A 84 -16.52 -11.03 -24.43
N LEU A 85 -16.48 -9.87 -25.06
CA LEU A 85 -16.43 -9.73 -26.54
C LEU A 85 -17.55 -10.49 -27.25
N GLY A 86 -18.73 -10.57 -26.62
CA GLY A 86 -19.91 -11.25 -27.15
C GLY A 86 -19.95 -12.77 -26.96
N GLU A 87 -18.95 -13.38 -26.30
CA GLU A 87 -18.94 -14.79 -25.96
C GLU A 87 -19.22 -15.00 -24.48
N ASN A 88 -20.10 -15.96 -24.17
CA ASN A 88 -20.41 -16.28 -22.77
C ASN A 88 -19.19 -16.85 -22.07
N VAL A 89 -18.89 -16.30 -20.90
CA VAL A 89 -17.73 -16.71 -20.08
C VAL A 89 -17.78 -18.19 -19.71
N ALA A 90 -18.99 -18.78 -19.55
CA ALA A 90 -19.15 -20.19 -19.21
C ALA A 90 -18.77 -21.14 -20.39
N ASP A 91 -18.77 -20.64 -21.62
CA ASP A 91 -18.45 -21.42 -22.82
C ASP A 91 -16.99 -21.29 -23.25
N MET A 92 -16.22 -20.39 -22.59
CA MET A 92 -14.81 -20.18 -22.91
C MET A 92 -13.96 -21.33 -22.39
N ASP A 93 -13.17 -21.93 -23.27
CA ASP A 93 -12.07 -22.80 -22.86
C ASP A 93 -10.87 -21.99 -22.33
N VAL A 94 -9.95 -22.67 -21.66
CA VAL A 94 -8.74 -22.04 -21.05
C VAL A 94 -7.95 -21.22 -22.05
N ARG A 95 -7.82 -21.71 -23.30
CA ARG A 95 -7.08 -21.02 -24.36
C ARG A 95 -7.78 -19.75 -24.79
N ALA A 96 -9.08 -19.82 -25.08
CA ALA A 96 -9.90 -18.68 -25.45
C ALA A 96 -9.93 -17.61 -24.34
N SER A 97 -10.04 -18.05 -23.08
CA SER A 97 -9.96 -17.17 -21.93
C SER A 97 -8.60 -16.46 -21.82
N ALA A 98 -7.48 -17.19 -21.97
CA ALA A 98 -6.13 -16.62 -21.90
C ALA A 98 -5.83 -15.62 -23.02
N GLU A 99 -6.32 -15.89 -24.24
CA GLU A 99 -6.17 -15.01 -25.42
C GLU A 99 -7.07 -13.76 -25.36
N ARG A 100 -8.19 -13.80 -24.63
CA ARG A 100 -9.16 -12.71 -24.57
C ARG A 100 -9.06 -11.86 -23.32
N VAL A 101 -8.83 -12.50 -22.16
CA VAL A 101 -8.88 -11.86 -20.86
C VAL A 101 -7.56 -12.04 -20.11
N GLY A 102 -6.82 -10.94 -19.98
CA GLY A 102 -5.69 -10.84 -19.06
C GLY A 102 -6.16 -10.41 -17.68
N TYR A 103 -5.53 -10.95 -16.63
CA TYR A 103 -5.80 -10.58 -15.26
C TYR A 103 -4.50 -10.23 -14.53
N VAL A 104 -4.48 -9.08 -13.84
CA VAL A 104 -3.35 -8.64 -12.99
C VAL A 104 -3.85 -8.54 -11.56
N PHE A 105 -3.23 -9.33 -10.68
CA PHE A 105 -3.58 -9.38 -9.27
C PHE A 105 -3.07 -8.16 -8.49
N GLN A 106 -3.71 -7.88 -7.37
CA GLN A 106 -3.31 -6.84 -6.43
C GLN A 106 -1.89 -7.05 -5.90
N ASP A 107 -1.53 -8.31 -5.60
CA ASP A 107 -0.22 -8.69 -5.10
C ASP A 107 0.57 -9.44 -6.19
N PRO A 108 1.64 -8.85 -6.74
CA PRO A 108 2.44 -9.50 -7.78
C PRO A 108 3.14 -10.78 -7.28
N GLU A 109 3.37 -10.92 -5.98
CA GLU A 109 3.98 -12.13 -5.41
C GLU A 109 3.08 -13.36 -5.52
N ASN A 110 1.77 -13.16 -5.61
CA ASN A 110 0.80 -14.23 -5.87
C ASN A 110 0.69 -14.59 -7.36
N GLN A 111 1.28 -13.79 -8.24
CA GLN A 111 1.20 -13.97 -9.70
C GLN A 111 2.50 -14.48 -10.30
N ILE A 112 3.64 -13.97 -9.84
CA ILE A 112 4.97 -14.35 -10.33
C ILE A 112 5.31 -15.74 -9.79
N VAL A 113 5.59 -16.68 -10.71
CA VAL A 113 5.88 -18.09 -10.38
C VAL A 113 7.26 -18.56 -10.83
N CYS A 114 7.93 -17.81 -11.74
CA CYS A 114 9.22 -18.18 -12.28
C CYS A 114 10.37 -17.46 -11.59
N GLU A 115 11.55 -18.10 -11.55
CA GLU A 115 12.75 -17.56 -10.91
C GLU A 115 13.33 -16.36 -11.65
N THR A 116 13.22 -16.30 -13.00
CA THR A 116 13.77 -15.19 -13.79
C THR A 116 12.71 -14.46 -14.58
N VAL A 117 12.97 -13.18 -14.86
CA VAL A 117 12.07 -12.30 -15.63
C VAL A 117 11.75 -12.89 -17.00
N TRP A 118 12.76 -13.45 -17.70
CA TRP A 118 12.56 -14.10 -18.99
C TRP A 118 11.55 -15.25 -18.91
N HIS A 119 11.73 -16.14 -17.94
CA HIS A 119 10.85 -17.30 -17.80
C HIS A 119 9.44 -16.87 -17.42
N GLU A 120 9.29 -15.87 -16.56
CA GLU A 120 7.97 -15.33 -16.19
C GLU A 120 7.24 -14.77 -17.41
N MET A 121 7.90 -13.98 -18.26
CA MET A 121 7.28 -13.45 -19.48
C MET A 121 6.96 -14.54 -20.52
N ALA A 122 7.73 -15.63 -20.57
CA ALA A 122 7.52 -16.74 -21.50
C ALA A 122 6.50 -17.75 -20.98
N PHE A 123 6.26 -17.84 -19.69
CA PHE A 123 5.47 -18.89 -19.03
C PHE A 123 4.06 -19.07 -19.61
N GLY A 124 3.32 -17.98 -19.76
CA GLY A 124 1.96 -18.03 -20.35
C GLY A 124 1.98 -18.44 -21.84
N LEU A 125 2.99 -18.01 -22.58
CA LEU A 125 3.16 -18.35 -24.00
C LEU A 125 3.49 -19.84 -24.18
N GLU A 126 4.32 -20.39 -23.29
CA GLU A 126 4.66 -21.81 -23.27
C GLU A 126 3.45 -22.68 -22.98
N ASN A 127 2.63 -22.29 -21.97
CA ASN A 127 1.41 -23.00 -21.62
C ASN A 127 0.37 -23.00 -22.78
N LEU A 128 0.37 -21.97 -23.62
CA LEU A 128 -0.44 -21.94 -24.85
C LEU A 128 0.17 -22.75 -26.01
N GLY A 129 1.33 -23.40 -25.80
CA GLY A 129 2.00 -24.23 -26.80
C GLY A 129 2.57 -23.44 -27.98
N MET A 130 2.98 -22.18 -27.76
CA MET A 130 3.60 -21.38 -28.81
C MET A 130 4.99 -21.89 -29.17
N SER A 131 5.39 -21.70 -30.44
CA SER A 131 6.72 -22.05 -30.88
C SER A 131 7.80 -21.23 -30.20
N ARG A 132 9.01 -21.77 -30.05
CA ARG A 132 10.13 -21.09 -29.39
C ARG A 132 10.47 -19.74 -30.03
N ASP A 133 10.37 -19.66 -31.35
CA ASP A 133 10.69 -18.45 -32.09
C ASP A 133 9.62 -17.38 -31.88
N GLU A 134 8.34 -17.76 -31.81
CA GLU A 134 7.23 -16.84 -31.49
C GLU A 134 7.31 -16.35 -30.04
N MET A 135 7.64 -17.25 -29.09
CA MET A 135 7.86 -16.83 -27.69
C MET A 135 8.98 -15.79 -27.57
N ARG A 136 10.13 -16.07 -28.20
CA ARG A 136 11.27 -15.14 -28.22
C ARG A 136 10.88 -13.77 -28.76
N ARG A 137 10.15 -13.77 -29.89
CA ARG A 137 9.69 -12.54 -30.53
C ARG A 137 8.78 -11.77 -29.60
N ARG A 138 7.76 -12.39 -29.01
CA ARG A 138 6.80 -11.72 -28.12
C ARG A 138 7.43 -11.21 -26.85
N VAL A 139 8.31 -11.99 -26.23
CA VAL A 139 9.07 -11.54 -25.04
C VAL A 139 9.95 -10.35 -25.41
N ALA A 140 10.65 -10.37 -26.54
CA ALA A 140 11.49 -9.25 -26.97
C ALA A 140 10.66 -7.98 -27.25
N GLU A 141 9.56 -8.10 -27.99
CA GLU A 141 8.66 -6.98 -28.29
C GLU A 141 8.06 -6.38 -27.01
N THR A 142 7.60 -7.24 -26.08
CA THR A 142 6.96 -6.79 -24.84
C THR A 142 8.00 -6.19 -23.89
N SER A 143 9.20 -6.80 -23.77
CA SER A 143 10.26 -6.25 -22.92
C SER A 143 10.72 -4.87 -23.42
N TYR A 144 10.87 -4.71 -24.74
CA TYR A 144 11.17 -3.41 -25.35
C TYR A 144 10.08 -2.38 -25.07
N PHE A 145 8.80 -2.76 -25.22
CA PHE A 145 7.67 -1.88 -24.96
C PHE A 145 7.64 -1.34 -23.52
N PHE A 146 7.99 -2.18 -22.54
CA PHE A 146 8.00 -1.84 -21.13
C PHE A 146 9.37 -1.40 -20.58
N GLY A 147 10.45 -1.43 -21.38
CA GLY A 147 11.81 -1.11 -20.95
C GLY A 147 12.37 -2.11 -19.93
N LEU A 148 12.13 -3.42 -20.18
CA LEU A 148 12.56 -4.51 -19.28
C LEU A 148 13.81 -5.23 -19.74
N GLU A 149 14.46 -4.80 -20.86
CA GLU A 149 15.55 -5.52 -21.49
C GLU A 149 16.71 -5.80 -20.53
N ASP A 150 17.07 -4.82 -19.70
CA ASP A 150 18.15 -4.94 -18.70
C ASP A 150 17.81 -5.90 -17.55
N TRP A 151 16.55 -6.32 -17.45
CA TRP A 151 16.08 -7.17 -16.34
C TRP A 151 15.88 -8.62 -16.76
N LEU A 152 15.82 -8.93 -18.05
CA LEU A 152 15.44 -10.25 -18.58
C LEU A 152 16.16 -11.43 -17.92
N HIS A 153 17.41 -11.25 -17.55
CA HIS A 153 18.24 -12.30 -16.94
C HIS A 153 18.36 -12.16 -15.41
N ARG A 154 17.60 -11.25 -14.79
CA ARG A 154 17.60 -11.09 -13.33
C ARG A 154 16.61 -12.05 -12.68
N ASP A 155 16.93 -12.42 -11.44
CA ASP A 155 16.01 -13.17 -10.60
C ASP A 155 14.84 -12.26 -10.18
N THR A 156 13.63 -12.79 -10.25
CA THR A 156 12.39 -12.08 -9.93
C THR A 156 12.36 -11.60 -8.48
N ASP A 157 12.96 -12.35 -7.55
CA ASP A 157 13.07 -12.01 -6.14
C ASP A 157 13.90 -10.74 -5.89
N THR A 158 14.82 -10.42 -6.79
CA THR A 158 15.67 -9.22 -6.68
C THR A 158 14.97 -7.93 -7.12
N LEU A 159 13.76 -8.04 -7.69
CA LEU A 159 13.00 -6.90 -8.17
C LEU A 159 12.28 -6.18 -7.02
N SER A 160 12.22 -4.84 -7.10
CA SER A 160 11.35 -4.05 -6.23
C SER A 160 9.87 -4.33 -6.52
N GLY A 161 8.97 -4.06 -5.56
CA GLY A 161 7.52 -4.27 -5.73
C GLY A 161 6.96 -3.62 -7.00
N GLY A 162 7.36 -2.38 -7.31
CA GLY A 162 6.94 -1.70 -8.54
C GLY A 162 7.44 -2.38 -9.83
N ARG A 163 8.65 -2.95 -9.80
CA ARG A 163 9.19 -3.73 -10.91
C ARG A 163 8.49 -5.08 -11.05
N LYS A 164 8.15 -5.74 -9.94
CA LYS A 164 7.34 -6.97 -9.94
C LYS A 164 5.96 -6.72 -10.54
N GLN A 165 5.31 -5.61 -10.17
CA GLN A 165 4.00 -5.24 -10.72
C GLN A 165 4.06 -4.95 -12.23
N LEU A 166 5.11 -4.26 -12.69
CA LEU A 166 5.33 -4.01 -14.11
C LEU A 166 5.63 -5.30 -14.88
N LEU A 167 6.39 -6.23 -14.28
CA LEU A 167 6.64 -7.58 -14.84
C LEU A 167 5.34 -8.37 -14.97
N SER A 168 4.49 -8.39 -13.93
CA SER A 168 3.17 -9.06 -13.98
C SER A 168 2.30 -8.52 -15.11
N LEU A 169 2.27 -7.19 -15.29
CA LEU A 169 1.57 -6.55 -16.41
C LEU A 169 2.17 -6.98 -17.76
N ALA A 170 3.50 -6.96 -17.90
CA ALA A 170 4.19 -7.31 -19.13
C ALA A 170 3.98 -8.80 -19.49
N ALA A 171 4.06 -9.72 -18.52
CA ALA A 171 3.82 -11.14 -18.72
C ALA A 171 2.40 -11.41 -19.23
N VAL A 172 1.38 -10.74 -18.68
CA VAL A 172 0.01 -10.85 -19.15
C VAL A 172 -0.15 -10.25 -20.55
N LEU A 173 0.44 -9.09 -20.83
CA LEU A 173 0.34 -8.44 -22.14
C LEU A 173 1.14 -9.14 -23.25
N ALA A 174 2.14 -9.97 -22.91
CA ALA A 174 2.82 -10.84 -23.88
C ALA A 174 1.84 -11.83 -24.57
N LEU A 175 0.76 -12.21 -23.87
CA LEU A 175 -0.33 -13.03 -24.43
C LEU A 175 -1.22 -12.24 -25.41
N ARG A 176 -1.15 -10.90 -25.40
CA ARG A 176 -1.96 -9.97 -26.21
C ARG A 176 -3.45 -10.09 -25.97
N PRO A 177 -3.92 -10.04 -24.72
CA PRO A 177 -5.36 -10.09 -24.42
C PRO A 177 -6.08 -8.86 -24.98
N ARG A 178 -7.34 -9.01 -25.34
CA ARG A 178 -8.18 -7.91 -25.82
C ARG A 178 -8.84 -7.15 -24.68
N VAL A 179 -9.02 -7.80 -23.52
CA VAL A 179 -9.54 -7.22 -22.29
C VAL A 179 -8.52 -7.47 -21.18
N LEU A 180 -8.17 -6.44 -20.45
CA LEU A 180 -7.24 -6.50 -19.32
C LEU A 180 -7.98 -6.06 -18.05
N LEU A 181 -8.06 -6.96 -17.10
CA LEU A 181 -8.66 -6.77 -15.78
C LEU A 181 -7.55 -6.59 -14.75
N LEU A 182 -7.61 -5.51 -13.97
CA LEU A 182 -6.60 -5.24 -12.94
C LEU A 182 -7.32 -4.99 -11.60
N ASP A 183 -6.89 -5.72 -10.58
CA ASP A 183 -7.44 -5.60 -9.22
C ASP A 183 -6.46 -4.86 -8.34
N GLU A 184 -6.79 -3.60 -7.97
CA GLU A 184 -5.99 -2.70 -7.12
C GLU A 184 -4.48 -2.64 -7.50
N PRO A 185 -4.12 -2.45 -8.80
CA PRO A 185 -2.77 -2.71 -9.29
C PRO A 185 -1.71 -1.74 -8.78
N THR A 186 -2.11 -0.58 -8.25
CA THR A 186 -1.18 0.45 -7.77
C THR A 186 -1.11 0.56 -6.24
N SER A 187 -1.91 -0.21 -5.52
CA SER A 187 -2.05 -0.11 -4.06
C SER A 187 -0.76 -0.36 -3.25
N GLN A 188 0.26 -0.92 -3.88
CA GLN A 188 1.56 -1.24 -3.26
C GLN A 188 2.72 -0.41 -3.82
N LEU A 189 2.43 0.50 -4.75
CA LEU A 189 3.44 1.28 -5.45
C LEU A 189 3.72 2.61 -4.75
N ASP A 190 4.97 3.04 -4.78
CA ASP A 190 5.29 4.42 -4.45
C ASP A 190 4.81 5.37 -5.57
N PRO A 191 4.66 6.68 -5.33
CA PRO A 191 4.09 7.61 -6.32
C PRO A 191 4.81 7.64 -7.67
N VAL A 192 6.12 7.38 -7.70
CA VAL A 192 6.90 7.34 -8.95
C VAL A 192 6.64 6.05 -9.71
N ALA A 193 6.66 4.91 -9.01
CA ALA A 193 6.35 3.60 -9.60
C ALA A 193 4.89 3.54 -10.08
N GLU A 194 3.95 4.10 -9.31
CA GLU A 194 2.54 4.23 -9.71
C GLU A 194 2.40 4.99 -11.02
N LYS A 195 2.99 6.17 -11.11
CA LYS A 195 2.93 6.98 -12.33
C LYS A 195 3.51 6.25 -13.54
N ASN A 196 4.66 5.60 -13.37
CA ASN A 196 5.28 4.81 -14.44
C ASN A 196 4.41 3.64 -14.87
N PHE A 197 3.79 2.93 -13.92
CA PHE A 197 2.86 1.83 -14.19
C PHE A 197 1.62 2.31 -14.94
N LEU A 198 1.00 3.41 -14.52
CA LEU A 198 -0.18 3.98 -15.17
C LEU A 198 0.12 4.47 -16.58
N HIS A 199 1.29 5.09 -16.81
CA HIS A 199 1.75 5.45 -18.16
C HIS A 199 1.90 4.22 -19.06
N ALA A 200 2.51 3.15 -18.55
CA ALA A 200 2.67 1.90 -19.30
C ALA A 200 1.31 1.26 -19.62
N LEU A 201 0.39 1.25 -18.66
CA LEU A 201 -0.96 0.74 -18.82
C LEU A 201 -1.76 1.56 -19.85
N PHE A 202 -1.68 2.88 -19.80
CA PHE A 202 -2.32 3.78 -20.76
C PHE A 202 -1.78 3.58 -22.18
N ARG A 203 -0.46 3.42 -22.32
CA ARG A 203 0.15 3.07 -23.62
C ARG A 203 -0.41 1.75 -24.15
N ALA A 204 -0.52 0.73 -23.29
CA ALA A 204 -1.12 -0.56 -23.69
C ALA A 204 -2.57 -0.39 -24.17
N ASN A 205 -3.39 0.41 -23.49
CA ASN A 205 -4.74 0.72 -23.94
C ASN A 205 -4.75 1.42 -25.31
N ARG A 206 -3.92 2.46 -25.49
CA ARG A 206 -3.95 3.31 -26.69
C ARG A 206 -3.24 2.70 -27.89
N GLU A 207 -2.08 2.08 -27.69
CA GLU A 207 -1.23 1.56 -28.79
C GLU A 207 -1.63 0.14 -29.20
N LEU A 208 -2.05 -0.70 -28.22
CA LEU A 208 -2.44 -2.09 -28.49
C LEU A 208 -3.97 -2.25 -28.66
N GLY A 209 -4.75 -1.21 -28.38
CA GLY A 209 -6.22 -1.26 -28.49
C GLY A 209 -6.89 -2.17 -27.47
N CYS A 210 -6.21 -2.52 -26.39
CA CYS A 210 -6.74 -3.37 -25.32
C CYS A 210 -7.76 -2.60 -24.47
N THR A 211 -8.93 -3.20 -24.19
CA THR A 211 -9.87 -2.65 -23.20
C THR A 211 -9.29 -2.87 -21.81
N VAL A 212 -9.19 -1.82 -21.02
CA VAL A 212 -8.63 -1.86 -19.66
C VAL A 212 -9.74 -1.61 -18.65
N VAL A 213 -9.82 -2.47 -17.63
CA VAL A 213 -10.70 -2.29 -16.47
C VAL A 213 -9.88 -2.34 -15.21
N VAL A 214 -9.87 -1.25 -14.46
CA VAL A 214 -9.14 -1.16 -13.18
C VAL A 214 -10.13 -1.08 -12.04
N ALA A 215 -10.14 -2.09 -11.17
CA ALA A 215 -10.82 -2.00 -9.88
C ALA A 215 -9.92 -1.26 -8.90
N THR A 216 -10.44 -0.21 -8.28
CA THR A 216 -9.69 0.59 -7.31
C THR A 216 -10.59 1.28 -6.29
N HIS A 217 -10.06 1.52 -5.11
CA HIS A 217 -10.67 2.40 -4.12
C HIS A 217 -10.03 3.81 -4.14
N GLN A 218 -8.92 4.00 -4.88
CA GLN A 218 -8.21 5.27 -5.05
C GLN A 218 -8.17 5.68 -6.53
N PRO A 219 -9.26 6.20 -7.11
CA PRO A 219 -9.35 6.47 -8.54
C PRO A 219 -8.55 7.69 -8.99
N ARG A 220 -8.16 8.60 -8.08
CA ARG A 220 -7.60 9.92 -8.38
C ARG A 220 -6.41 9.88 -9.34
N PRO A 221 -5.35 9.04 -9.15
CA PRO A 221 -4.22 9.01 -10.06
C PRO A 221 -4.55 8.52 -11.47
N MET A 222 -5.71 7.85 -11.64
CA MET A 222 -6.13 7.19 -12.88
C MET A 222 -7.14 8.02 -13.69
N LEU A 223 -7.69 9.09 -13.10
CA LEU A 223 -8.77 9.86 -13.73
C LEU A 223 -8.38 10.51 -15.05
N GLU A 224 -7.11 10.93 -15.20
CA GLU A 224 -6.61 11.53 -16.45
C GLU A 224 -6.59 10.53 -17.63
N TYR A 225 -6.58 9.22 -17.35
CA TYR A 225 -6.55 8.14 -18.33
C TYR A 225 -7.92 7.54 -18.60
N ALA A 226 -8.86 7.69 -17.65
CA ALA A 226 -10.16 7.04 -17.68
C ALA A 226 -11.08 7.63 -18.75
N THR A 227 -11.74 6.73 -19.50
CA THR A 227 -12.78 7.08 -20.47
C THR A 227 -14.19 6.95 -19.88
N CYS A 228 -14.38 6.09 -18.90
CA CYS A 228 -15.61 5.89 -18.15
C CYS A 228 -15.30 5.35 -16.75
N ALA A 229 -16.22 5.53 -15.83
CA ALA A 229 -16.12 5.03 -14.48
C ALA A 229 -17.45 4.45 -13.99
N TYR A 230 -17.35 3.43 -13.17
CA TYR A 230 -18.49 2.72 -12.58
C TYR A 230 -18.29 2.61 -11.08
N ARG A 231 -19.35 2.78 -10.31
CA ARG A 231 -19.33 2.59 -8.85
C ARG A 231 -20.08 1.33 -8.48
N ILE A 232 -19.42 0.46 -7.70
CA ILE A 232 -20.06 -0.72 -7.12
C ILE A 232 -20.39 -0.43 -5.64
N GLU A 233 -21.67 -0.58 -5.31
CA GLU A 233 -22.20 -0.27 -3.99
C GLU A 233 -23.42 -1.12 -3.71
N GLY A 234 -23.50 -1.77 -2.53
CA GLY A 234 -24.61 -2.67 -2.19
C GLY A 234 -24.82 -3.81 -3.21
N GLY A 235 -23.75 -4.36 -3.76
CA GLY A 235 -23.80 -5.45 -4.75
C GLY A 235 -24.25 -5.03 -6.16
N ARG A 236 -24.43 -3.74 -6.43
CA ARG A 236 -24.90 -3.19 -7.72
C ARG A 236 -23.89 -2.25 -8.32
N VAL A 237 -23.82 -2.19 -9.66
CA VAL A 237 -22.94 -1.28 -10.40
C VAL A 237 -23.77 -0.13 -11.00
N ARG A 238 -23.24 1.09 -10.91
CA ARG A 238 -23.81 2.27 -11.56
C ARG A 238 -22.72 3.04 -12.27
N GLU A 239 -23.01 3.57 -13.44
CA GLU A 239 -22.12 4.46 -14.16
C GLU A 239 -22.01 5.81 -13.43
N VAL A 240 -20.78 6.35 -13.36
CA VAL A 240 -20.48 7.64 -12.74
C VAL A 240 -20.55 8.71 -13.81
N ALA A 241 -21.62 9.50 -13.83
CA ALA A 241 -21.83 10.57 -14.81
C ALA A 241 -20.83 11.73 -14.68
N ASP A 242 -20.47 12.08 -13.44
CA ASP A 242 -19.47 13.13 -13.15
C ASP A 242 -18.17 12.50 -12.64
N MET A 243 -17.25 12.22 -13.54
CA MET A 243 -15.92 11.66 -13.20
C MET A 243 -15.09 12.63 -12.34
N ALA A 244 -15.30 13.94 -12.45
CA ALA A 244 -14.62 14.92 -11.64
C ALA A 244 -14.96 14.78 -10.13
N SER A 245 -16.14 14.23 -9.84
CA SER A 245 -16.54 13.93 -8.45
C SER A 245 -15.64 12.91 -7.79
N LEU A 246 -15.05 11.97 -8.55
CA LEU A 246 -14.11 10.96 -8.07
C LEU A 246 -12.73 11.53 -7.74
N GLY A 247 -12.42 12.70 -8.29
CA GLY A 247 -11.15 13.42 -8.03
C GLY A 247 -11.20 14.34 -6.82
N ARG A 248 -12.36 14.52 -6.21
CA ARG A 248 -12.48 15.38 -5.02
C ARG A 248 -11.75 14.73 -3.86
N ARG A 249 -10.93 15.56 -3.21
CA ARG A 249 -10.23 15.16 -2.00
C ARG A 249 -11.27 14.96 -0.89
N GLU A 250 -11.35 13.75 -0.38
CA GLU A 250 -12.24 13.44 0.73
C GLU A 250 -11.53 13.70 2.04
N SER A 251 -12.15 14.49 2.93
CA SER A 251 -11.62 14.75 4.27
C SER A 251 -11.62 13.47 5.10
N LEU A 252 -10.51 13.17 5.75
CA LEU A 252 -10.40 12.10 6.74
C LEU A 252 -11.12 12.48 8.05
N PHE A 253 -11.31 13.79 8.29
CA PHE A 253 -11.98 14.30 9.47
C PHE A 253 -13.29 14.98 9.08
N SER A 254 -14.35 14.84 9.90
CA SER A 254 -15.59 15.62 9.76
C SER A 254 -15.34 17.08 10.08
N ASP A 255 -16.19 17.98 9.55
CA ASP A 255 -16.06 19.45 9.74
C ASP A 255 -15.96 19.86 11.21
N ASP A 256 -16.55 19.10 12.12
CA ASP A 256 -16.46 19.33 13.57
C ASP A 256 -15.05 19.12 14.15
N MET A 257 -14.17 18.40 13.43
CA MET A 257 -12.79 18.14 13.85
C MET A 257 -11.75 19.03 13.17
N LEU A 258 -12.10 19.76 12.11
CA LEU A 258 -11.19 20.65 11.38
C LEU A 258 -10.71 21.86 12.21
N GLY A 259 -11.34 22.15 13.36
CA GLY A 259 -10.90 23.18 14.30
C GLY A 259 -9.63 22.87 15.10
N TRP A 260 -9.11 21.62 15.04
CA TRP A 260 -7.99 21.17 15.87
C TRP A 260 -6.61 21.61 15.37
N GLY A 261 -6.42 21.72 14.05
CA GLY A 261 -5.17 22.23 13.46
C GLY A 261 -4.93 23.72 13.76
N ALA A 262 -5.99 24.51 13.81
CA ALA A 262 -5.91 25.94 14.07
C ALA A 262 -5.58 26.29 15.54
N ILE A 263 -5.89 25.41 16.49
CA ILE A 263 -5.65 25.65 17.92
C ILE A 263 -4.18 25.39 18.30
N ARG A 264 -3.45 24.52 17.58
CA ARG A 264 -2.03 24.26 17.87
C ARG A 264 -1.09 25.30 17.28
N CYS A 265 -1.36 25.87 16.09
CA CYS A 265 -0.58 26.99 15.55
C CYS A 265 -0.58 28.22 16.47
N ALA A 266 -1.62 28.42 17.29
CA ALA A 266 -1.69 29.54 18.23
C ALA A 266 -0.88 29.33 19.53
N LYS A 267 -0.44 28.08 19.84
CA LYS A 267 0.31 27.78 21.08
C LYS A 267 1.83 27.72 20.90
N ASN A 268 2.35 27.62 19.69
CA ASN A 268 3.79 27.51 19.40
C ASN A 268 4.41 28.80 18.80
N GLY A 269 3.82 29.94 19.11
CA GLY A 269 4.38 31.24 18.71
C GLY A 269 5.65 31.58 19.49
N VAL A 270 6.79 31.03 19.10
CA VAL A 270 8.13 31.64 19.21
C VAL A 270 9.06 30.92 18.22
N PHE A 271 9.21 31.43 17.01
CA PHE A 271 10.39 31.13 16.19
C PHE A 271 11.07 32.45 15.81
N SER A 272 12.24 32.69 16.41
CA SER A 272 13.15 33.74 16.00
C SER A 272 13.80 33.35 14.67
N ARG A 273 13.63 34.19 13.63
CA ARG A 273 14.43 34.16 12.41
C ARG A 273 15.90 34.31 12.78
N ARG A 274 16.72 33.34 12.42
CA ARG A 274 18.17 33.52 12.23
C ARG A 274 18.44 33.58 10.74
N GLU A 275 18.92 34.74 10.31
CA GLU A 275 19.60 34.93 9.02
C GLU A 275 20.99 34.32 9.17
N ASP A 276 21.31 33.29 8.43
CA ASP A 276 22.68 32.75 8.36
C ASP A 276 23.27 32.91 6.94
N ASN A 277 24.43 33.53 6.97
CA ASN A 277 25.35 33.81 5.87
C ASN A 277 25.73 32.52 5.09
N LEU A 278 25.60 32.61 3.77
CA LEU A 278 26.22 31.71 2.81
C LEU A 278 27.72 31.99 2.72
N GLY A 279 28.51 31.07 3.29
CA GLY A 279 29.97 30.98 3.09
C GLY A 279 30.28 29.73 2.23
N SER A 280 30.92 30.00 1.09
CA SER A 280 31.46 29.03 0.15
C SER A 280 32.46 28.06 0.76
N LEU A 281 32.30 26.74 0.54
CA LEU A 281 33.34 25.73 0.84
C LEU A 281 33.59 24.83 -0.38
N GLU A 282 34.84 24.81 -0.81
CA GLU A 282 35.41 23.89 -1.80
C GLU A 282 35.58 22.47 -1.24
N PRO A 283 35.67 21.43 -2.10
CA PRO A 283 35.78 20.03 -1.65
C PRO A 283 37.25 19.64 -1.36
N PRO A 284 37.52 18.80 -0.37
CA PRO A 284 38.86 18.21 -0.19
C PRO A 284 38.96 16.83 -0.84
N GLY A 285 40.17 16.62 -1.38
CA GLY A 285 40.58 15.48 -2.18
C GLY A 285 40.83 14.16 -1.43
N ASP A 286 41.08 13.16 -2.27
CA ASP A 286 41.45 11.78 -2.01
C ASP A 286 42.55 11.55 -0.98
N VAL A 287 42.38 10.54 -0.12
CA VAL A 287 43.51 9.77 0.45
C VAL A 287 43.19 8.28 0.52
N ALA A 288 44.15 7.53 0.02
CA ALA A 288 44.16 6.11 -0.24
C ALA A 288 44.43 5.20 0.99
N SER A 289 43.90 3.99 0.84
CA SER A 289 44.44 2.67 1.24
C SER A 289 45.01 2.42 2.63
N ALA A 290 44.53 1.35 3.31
CA ALA A 290 45.34 0.22 3.74
C ALA A 290 44.51 -0.96 4.31
N LYS A 291 44.98 -2.11 3.89
CA LYS A 291 44.69 -3.53 4.11
C LYS A 291 44.56 -3.99 5.56
N LYS A 292 43.73 -5.00 5.79
CA LYS A 292 43.95 -6.46 6.04
C LYS A 292 42.88 -7.02 6.98
N SER A 293 42.21 -7.99 6.54
CA SER A 293 42.20 -9.47 6.72
C SER A 293 41.61 -9.98 8.03
N SER A 294 40.72 -10.86 7.81
CA SER A 294 40.51 -12.28 8.17
C SER A 294 39.39 -12.56 9.16
N GLU A 295 38.55 -13.39 8.67
CA GLU A 295 38.06 -14.72 9.08
C GLU A 295 36.72 -14.86 9.78
N LEU A 296 35.92 -15.68 9.09
CA LEU A 296 35.07 -16.81 9.46
C LEU A 296 33.68 -16.55 10.11
N ASP A 297 32.69 -16.77 9.23
CA ASP A 297 31.73 -17.88 9.21
C ASP A 297 30.84 -18.11 10.45
N LYS A 298 29.56 -17.92 10.26
CA LYS A 298 28.48 -18.91 10.45
C LYS A 298 27.10 -18.32 10.24
N SER A 299 26.44 -18.93 9.27
CA SER A 299 25.00 -18.97 9.08
C SER A 299 24.25 -19.38 10.35
N SER A 300 23.09 -18.78 10.62
CA SER A 300 21.89 -19.51 11.03
C SER A 300 20.73 -18.63 11.44
N GLU A 301 19.60 -18.96 10.93
CA GLU A 301 18.25 -18.93 11.50
C GLU A 301 17.75 -17.64 12.17
N PHE A 302 16.91 -16.95 11.43
CA PHE A 302 16.11 -15.83 11.93
C PHE A 302 14.84 -16.39 12.61
N VAL A 303 14.92 -16.58 13.93
CA VAL A 303 13.75 -16.78 14.78
C VAL A 303 13.45 -15.44 15.45
N ALA A 304 12.23 -14.96 15.28
CA ALA A 304 11.72 -13.80 15.99
C ALA A 304 11.66 -14.11 17.49
N GLN A 305 12.65 -13.65 18.23
CA GLN A 305 12.61 -13.63 19.70
C GLN A 305 12.38 -12.20 20.18
N THR A 306 11.19 -11.96 20.69
CA THR A 306 10.89 -10.86 21.60
C THR A 306 11.67 -11.11 22.91
N SER A 307 12.82 -10.46 23.06
CA SER A 307 13.56 -10.48 24.32
C SER A 307 12.89 -9.55 25.31
N LEU A 308 12.09 -10.13 26.20
CA LEU A 308 11.73 -9.52 27.47
C LEU A 308 12.93 -9.68 28.41
N GLU A 309 13.84 -8.71 28.45
CA GLU A 309 14.84 -8.66 29.51
C GLU A 309 14.20 -8.14 30.80
N ASN A 310 14.36 -8.97 31.83
CA ASN A 310 13.92 -8.77 33.20
C ASN A 310 14.51 -7.49 33.81
N GLY A 311 13.67 -6.48 33.98
CA GLY A 311 13.85 -5.42 34.92
C GLY A 311 12.59 -5.31 35.74
N SER A 312 12.65 -5.79 37.00
CA SER A 312 11.57 -5.71 37.98
C SER A 312 11.34 -4.28 38.42
N GLU A 313 10.60 -3.50 37.61
CA GLU A 313 9.91 -2.31 38.08
C GLU A 313 8.42 -2.51 37.83
N ALA A 314 7.67 -2.55 38.92
CA ALA A 314 6.26 -2.82 38.95
C ALA A 314 5.48 -1.80 38.13
N PHE A 315 4.71 -2.28 37.15
CA PHE A 315 3.67 -1.49 36.49
C PHE A 315 2.69 -0.97 37.54
N PRO A 316 2.23 0.29 37.46
CA PRO A 316 1.27 0.82 38.40
C PRO A 316 -0.04 0.04 38.31
N ARG A 317 -0.48 -0.53 39.42
CA ARG A 317 -1.78 -1.19 39.57
C ARG A 317 -2.89 -0.16 39.39
N THR A 318 -3.79 -0.37 38.45
CA THR A 318 -4.96 0.45 38.20
C THR A 318 -6.09 0.03 39.13
N ASP A 319 -6.55 0.99 39.96
CA ASP A 319 -7.88 0.96 40.57
C ASP A 319 -8.91 1.30 39.50
N GLY A 320 -10.03 0.57 39.49
CA GLY A 320 -11.05 0.56 38.44
C GLY A 320 -11.59 1.93 38.03
N GLY A 321 -11.58 2.18 36.73
CA GLY A 321 -12.41 3.18 36.06
C GLY A 321 -11.82 4.58 35.95
N ARG A 322 -10.88 4.74 35.01
CA ARG A 322 -10.54 5.91 34.19
C ARG A 322 -9.14 5.75 33.61
N ILE A 323 -9.00 4.98 32.52
CA ILE A 323 -7.75 4.97 31.76
C ILE A 323 -7.86 5.99 30.62
N LEU A 324 -7.83 7.26 31.01
CA LEU A 324 -7.17 8.34 30.29
C LEU A 324 -6.11 8.88 31.26
N GLN A 325 -5.15 8.03 31.64
CA GLN A 325 -3.94 8.54 32.27
C GLN A 325 -3.18 9.34 31.22
N LYS A 326 -3.08 10.64 31.45
CA LYS A 326 -2.16 11.57 30.82
C LYS A 326 -0.80 10.87 30.74
N MET A 327 -0.43 10.37 29.53
CA MET A 327 0.92 9.88 29.32
C MET A 327 1.85 11.03 29.69
N HIS A 328 2.81 10.79 30.58
CA HIS A 328 3.78 11.80 30.93
C HIS A 328 4.55 12.12 29.67
N GLY A 329 4.56 13.37 29.23
CA GLY A 329 5.17 13.78 27.97
C GLY A 329 6.59 13.25 27.88
N GLY A 330 6.79 12.27 27.01
CA GLY A 330 8.10 11.69 26.71
C GLY A 330 9.05 12.76 26.17
N SER A 331 10.35 12.51 26.26
CA SER A 331 11.33 13.33 25.56
C SER A 331 11.38 12.97 24.07
N ALA A 332 11.97 13.84 23.27
CA ALA A 332 12.13 13.61 21.83
C ALA A 332 12.93 12.32 21.56
N THR A 333 12.57 11.64 20.48
CA THR A 333 13.31 10.47 19.97
C THR A 333 14.27 10.93 18.89
N THR A 334 15.57 10.69 19.05
CA THR A 334 16.63 11.22 18.18
C THR A 334 17.52 10.10 17.64
N LEU A 335 17.79 10.16 16.35
CA LEU A 335 18.88 9.43 15.68
C LEU A 335 19.95 10.45 15.29
N SER A 336 21.21 10.15 15.58
CA SER A 336 22.36 10.99 15.24
C SER A 336 23.44 10.17 14.56
N GLU A 337 23.83 10.61 13.36
CA GLU A 337 24.81 9.94 12.49
C GLU A 337 24.55 8.43 12.35
N GLY A 338 23.28 8.04 12.15
CA GLY A 338 22.84 6.66 12.12
C GLY A 338 23.28 5.90 10.86
N TRP A 339 24.12 4.87 11.01
CA TRP A 339 24.55 4.00 9.91
C TRP A 339 24.09 2.57 10.15
N PHE A 340 23.42 1.99 9.13
CA PHE A 340 22.93 0.62 9.18
C PHE A 340 23.03 -0.08 7.82
N ARG A 341 23.39 -1.35 7.84
CA ARG A 341 23.32 -2.29 6.71
C ARG A 341 23.01 -3.69 7.24
N TYR A 342 22.29 -4.48 6.42
CA TYR A 342 21.93 -5.85 6.79
C TYR A 342 23.15 -6.79 6.74
N ASP A 343 23.96 -6.67 5.68
CA ASP A 343 25.11 -7.53 5.45
C ASP A 343 26.42 -6.76 5.50
N ARG A 344 27.49 -7.42 5.92
CA ARG A 344 28.83 -6.79 5.99
C ARG A 344 29.38 -6.39 4.63
N VAL A 345 28.96 -7.06 3.56
CA VAL A 345 29.40 -6.83 2.16
C VAL A 345 28.42 -5.95 1.40
N GLY A 346 27.15 -5.86 1.86
CA GLY A 346 26.10 -5.06 1.25
C GLY A 346 26.29 -3.55 1.42
N GLY A 347 25.57 -2.78 0.61
CA GLY A 347 25.51 -1.32 0.71
C GLY A 347 24.90 -0.84 2.04
N TRP A 348 25.23 0.37 2.44
CA TRP A 348 24.56 1.03 3.56
C TRP A 348 23.10 1.34 3.20
N VAL A 349 22.19 0.98 4.09
CA VAL A 349 20.74 1.28 3.97
C VAL A 349 20.42 2.58 4.68
N LEU A 350 21.03 2.83 5.87
CA LEU A 350 21.01 4.14 6.52
C LEU A 350 22.42 4.72 6.44
N ARG A 351 22.52 6.01 6.10
CA ARG A 351 23.78 6.68 5.73
C ARG A 351 23.92 8.00 6.46
N GLY A 352 24.42 7.97 7.70
CA GLY A 352 24.56 9.19 8.50
C GLY A 352 23.21 9.82 8.85
N LEU A 353 22.20 9.00 9.12
CA LEU A 353 20.83 9.47 9.37
C LEU A 353 20.75 10.33 10.62
N ASP A 354 20.38 11.61 10.43
CA ASP A 354 20.10 12.57 11.50
C ASP A 354 18.62 12.96 11.49
N VAL A 355 17.90 12.71 12.59
CA VAL A 355 16.51 13.10 12.73
C VAL A 355 16.10 13.18 14.20
N THR A 356 15.19 14.11 14.51
CA THR A 356 14.59 14.27 15.84
C THR A 356 13.07 14.34 15.71
N PHE A 357 12.38 13.41 16.35
CA PHE A 357 10.93 13.35 16.44
C PHE A 357 10.48 13.89 17.79
N SER A 358 9.65 14.93 17.80
CA SER A 358 9.09 15.55 19.00
C SER A 358 8.10 14.62 19.70
N ALA A 359 8.04 14.65 21.02
CA ALA A 359 7.09 13.85 21.78
C ALA A 359 5.64 14.38 21.65
N GLY A 360 4.67 13.47 21.68
CA GLY A 360 3.25 13.82 21.66
C GLY A 360 2.74 14.35 20.32
N ALA A 361 3.41 13.99 19.21
CA ALA A 361 3.05 14.40 17.87
C ALA A 361 2.96 13.19 16.93
N VAL A 362 2.36 13.38 15.76
CA VAL A 362 2.30 12.43 14.66
C VAL A 362 3.30 12.86 13.58
N HIS A 363 4.29 12.04 13.32
CA HIS A 363 5.31 12.28 12.30
C HIS A 363 5.14 11.29 11.15
N ALA A 364 5.07 11.79 9.91
CA ALA A 364 5.12 10.97 8.73
C ALA A 364 6.52 10.97 8.12
N VAL A 365 6.99 9.80 7.70
CA VAL A 365 8.23 9.64 6.93
C VAL A 365 7.85 9.12 5.55
N VAL A 366 8.02 9.97 4.55
CA VAL A 366 7.72 9.67 3.15
C VAL A 366 9.00 9.46 2.35
N GLY A 367 8.91 8.78 1.22
CA GLY A 367 10.06 8.50 0.35
C GLY A 367 9.83 7.27 -0.51
N GLY A 368 10.66 7.08 -1.53
CA GLY A 368 10.59 5.95 -2.45
C GLY A 368 10.80 4.59 -1.77
N ASN A 369 10.44 3.52 -2.47
CA ASN A 369 10.70 2.17 -1.98
C ASN A 369 12.22 1.90 -1.89
N GLY A 370 12.63 1.26 -0.80
CA GLY A 370 14.05 0.94 -0.56
C GLY A 370 14.91 2.09 -0.01
N CYS A 371 14.36 3.29 0.24
CA CYS A 371 15.14 4.41 0.79
C CYS A 371 15.52 4.25 2.28
N GLY A 372 14.98 3.23 2.99
CA GLY A 372 15.37 2.91 4.37
C GLY A 372 14.30 3.14 5.45
N LYS A 373 13.05 3.50 5.10
CA LYS A 373 11.95 3.81 6.07
C LYS A 373 11.71 2.69 7.08
N SER A 374 11.44 1.48 6.61
CA SER A 374 11.20 0.30 7.46
C SER A 374 12.41 -0.05 8.32
N THR A 375 13.61 0.15 7.78
CA THR A 375 14.88 -0.05 8.51
C THR A 375 15.03 0.97 9.64
N MET A 376 14.71 2.24 9.39
CA MET A 376 14.70 3.28 10.42
C MET A 376 13.71 2.93 11.54
N LEU A 377 12.47 2.52 11.19
CA LEU A 377 11.49 2.08 12.19
C LEU A 377 11.98 0.89 13.01
N SER A 378 12.65 -0.08 12.39
CA SER A 378 13.25 -1.23 13.07
C SER A 378 14.35 -0.81 14.06
N VAL A 379 15.16 0.21 13.71
CA VAL A 379 16.15 0.79 14.62
C VAL A 379 15.47 1.49 15.79
N LEU A 380 14.44 2.30 15.55
CA LEU A 380 13.66 2.99 16.59
C LEU A 380 12.93 2.00 17.52
N ALA A 381 12.44 0.89 16.98
CA ALA A 381 11.85 -0.21 17.74
C ALA A 381 12.89 -1.01 18.56
N LYS A 382 14.18 -0.82 18.30
CA LYS A 382 15.31 -1.62 18.84
C LYS A 382 15.33 -3.08 18.36
N THR A 383 14.63 -3.42 17.30
CA THR A 383 14.72 -4.74 16.63
C THR A 383 15.96 -4.83 15.74
N ALA A 384 16.49 -3.68 15.31
CA ALA A 384 17.77 -3.55 14.61
C ALA A 384 18.71 -2.61 15.38
N LYS A 385 20.03 -2.88 15.33
CA LYS A 385 21.04 -2.09 16.03
C LYS A 385 21.96 -1.37 15.04
N LEU A 386 22.10 -0.06 15.20
CA LEU A 386 23.05 0.73 14.41
C LEU A 386 24.47 0.18 14.51
N GLN A 387 25.19 0.15 13.39
CA GLN A 387 26.61 -0.14 13.37
C GLN A 387 27.46 1.08 13.72
N ARG A 388 26.96 2.30 13.43
CA ARG A 388 27.58 3.58 13.81
C ARG A 388 26.48 4.57 14.16
N GLY A 389 26.83 5.61 14.90
CA GLY A 389 25.90 6.63 15.36
C GLY A 389 25.24 6.29 16.69
N ARG A 390 24.27 7.12 17.06
CA ARG A 390 23.58 7.02 18.34
C ARG A 390 22.07 7.16 18.16
N MET A 391 21.32 6.35 18.89
CA MET A 391 19.87 6.47 19.00
C MET A 391 19.50 6.72 20.46
N VAL A 392 18.72 7.77 20.70
CA VAL A 392 18.11 8.09 21.99
C VAL A 392 16.61 8.02 21.82
N ARG A 393 15.99 7.01 22.39
CA ARG A 393 14.52 6.88 22.40
C ARG A 393 14.00 7.56 23.66
N GLY A 394 13.24 8.64 23.45
CA GLY A 394 12.66 9.43 24.53
C GLY A 394 11.47 8.77 25.22
N ALA A 395 10.97 7.68 24.68
CA ALA A 395 9.86 6.88 25.18
C ALA A 395 10.32 5.63 25.93
N ALA A 396 9.69 5.31 27.06
CA ALA A 396 10.00 4.10 27.83
C ALA A 396 9.51 2.83 27.10
N SER A 397 8.32 2.89 26.48
CA SER A 397 7.71 1.79 25.73
C SER A 397 7.55 2.14 24.26
N ALA A 398 7.70 1.15 23.38
CA ALA A 398 7.45 1.30 21.95
C ALA A 398 6.80 0.05 21.37
N ALA A 399 5.90 0.25 20.40
CA ALA A 399 5.29 -0.81 19.63
C ALA A 399 5.47 -0.54 18.13
N LEU A 400 5.68 -1.58 17.34
CA LEU A 400 5.86 -1.51 15.89
C LEU A 400 4.78 -2.31 15.18
N LEU A 401 3.99 -1.65 14.33
CA LEU A 401 3.15 -2.28 13.34
C LEU A 401 3.99 -2.54 12.08
N PRO A 402 4.32 -3.79 11.75
CA PRO A 402 5.08 -4.10 10.55
C PRO A 402 4.21 -3.96 9.30
N GLN A 403 4.83 -3.82 8.14
CA GLN A 403 4.15 -3.73 6.84
C GLN A 403 3.21 -4.92 6.57
N ASN A 404 3.57 -6.12 7.05
CA ASN A 404 2.70 -7.28 7.01
C ASN A 404 2.09 -7.54 8.40
N PRO A 405 0.80 -7.22 8.63
CA PRO A 405 0.16 -7.37 9.92
C PRO A 405 0.04 -8.83 10.38
N LYS A 406 0.11 -9.80 9.46
CA LYS A 406 0.09 -11.23 9.80
C LYS A 406 1.20 -11.63 10.76
N ALA A 407 2.33 -10.92 10.77
CA ALA A 407 3.44 -11.17 11.70
C ALA A 407 3.07 -10.96 13.18
N LEU A 408 1.98 -10.26 13.46
CA LEU A 408 1.46 -10.02 14.82
C LEU A 408 0.28 -10.91 15.20
N LEU A 409 -0.25 -11.72 14.26
CA LEU A 409 -1.49 -12.47 14.45
C LEU A 409 -1.18 -13.97 14.56
N VAL A 410 -1.44 -14.53 15.74
CA VAL A 410 -1.08 -15.91 16.09
C VAL A 410 -2.23 -16.73 16.69
N ALA A 411 -3.33 -16.08 17.14
CA ALA A 411 -4.45 -16.73 17.79
C ALA A 411 -5.51 -17.23 16.78
N GLU A 412 -6.42 -18.08 17.25
CA GLU A 412 -7.47 -18.69 16.44
C GLU A 412 -8.69 -17.79 16.23
N THR A 413 -8.92 -16.82 17.14
CA THR A 413 -10.04 -15.88 17.03
C THR A 413 -9.59 -14.44 17.23
N VAL A 414 -10.34 -13.49 16.69
CA VAL A 414 -10.11 -12.04 16.89
C VAL A 414 -10.13 -11.69 18.39
N ARG A 415 -11.05 -12.30 19.17
CA ARG A 415 -11.13 -12.10 20.61
C ARG A 415 -9.85 -12.58 21.30
N ASP A 416 -9.36 -13.77 20.97
CA ASP A 416 -8.16 -14.33 21.60
C ASP A 416 -6.93 -13.52 21.22
N GLU A 417 -6.85 -12.99 19.98
CA GLU A 417 -5.81 -12.05 19.57
C GLU A 417 -5.78 -10.80 20.42
N LEU A 418 -6.93 -10.19 20.65
CA LEU A 418 -7.02 -8.97 21.46
C LEU A 418 -6.71 -9.24 22.94
N MET A 419 -6.89 -10.46 23.42
CA MET A 419 -6.63 -10.87 24.82
C MET A 419 -5.24 -11.45 25.04
N GLU A 420 -4.45 -11.72 23.99
CA GLU A 420 -3.16 -12.41 24.09
C GLU A 420 -2.20 -11.76 25.11
N TRP A 421 -2.14 -10.46 25.14
CA TRP A 421 -1.23 -9.73 26.05
C TRP A 421 -1.91 -9.17 27.31
N ALA A 422 -3.20 -9.48 27.53
CA ALA A 422 -3.99 -8.95 28.64
C ALA A 422 -3.35 -9.24 30.01
N SER A 423 -2.88 -10.47 30.21
CA SER A 423 -2.24 -10.89 31.46
C SER A 423 -0.92 -10.17 31.74
N THR A 424 -0.16 -9.85 30.70
CA THR A 424 1.16 -9.20 30.79
C THR A 424 1.02 -7.69 30.91
N CYS A 425 0.08 -7.09 30.18
CA CYS A 425 -0.09 -5.64 30.08
C CYS A 425 -1.18 -5.08 31.03
N GLY A 426 -1.97 -5.95 31.67
CA GLY A 426 -2.91 -5.59 32.73
C GLY A 426 -4.20 -4.92 32.26
N TYR A 427 -4.62 -5.15 31.00
CA TYR A 427 -5.93 -4.72 30.52
C TYR A 427 -6.96 -5.86 30.59
N ASP A 428 -8.24 -5.50 30.60
CA ASP A 428 -9.35 -6.42 30.71
C ASP A 428 -10.11 -6.61 29.37
N GLU A 429 -11.05 -7.55 29.36
CA GLU A 429 -11.88 -7.83 28.18
C GLU A 429 -12.79 -6.65 27.79
N ASN A 430 -13.18 -5.80 28.74
CA ASN A 430 -14.02 -4.65 28.44
C ASN A 430 -13.25 -3.62 27.62
N LEU A 431 -11.99 -3.34 28.01
CA LEU A 431 -11.11 -2.47 27.23
C LEU A 431 -10.81 -3.05 25.84
N ALA A 432 -10.59 -4.37 25.76
CA ALA A 432 -10.36 -5.03 24.48
C ALA A 432 -11.58 -4.88 23.55
N ARG A 433 -12.79 -5.09 24.07
CA ARG A 433 -14.04 -4.92 23.32
C ARG A 433 -14.29 -3.46 22.91
N GLU A 434 -14.06 -2.51 23.82
CA GLU A 434 -14.17 -1.08 23.50
C GLU A 434 -13.18 -0.69 22.37
N ARG A 435 -11.94 -1.17 22.42
CA ARG A 435 -10.95 -0.90 21.39
C ARG A 435 -11.33 -1.56 20.05
N ALA A 436 -11.86 -2.77 20.08
CA ALA A 436 -12.38 -3.43 18.89
C ALA A 436 -13.51 -2.61 18.23
N ALA A 437 -14.47 -2.14 19.03
CA ALA A 437 -15.57 -1.29 18.57
C ALA A 437 -15.06 0.02 17.94
N GLN A 438 -14.13 0.70 18.61
CA GLN A 438 -13.52 1.95 18.09
C GLN A 438 -12.84 1.75 16.73
N LEU A 439 -12.33 0.55 16.45
CA LEU A 439 -11.65 0.21 15.20
C LEU A 439 -12.53 -0.56 14.20
N GLY A 440 -13.86 -0.61 14.43
CA GLY A 440 -14.81 -1.23 13.50
C GLY A 440 -14.68 -2.74 13.36
N LEU A 441 -14.29 -3.43 14.43
CA LEU A 441 -14.14 -4.89 14.48
C LEU A 441 -15.33 -5.59 15.17
N ASP A 442 -16.41 -4.85 15.46
CA ASP A 442 -17.62 -5.41 16.09
C ASP A 442 -18.23 -6.54 15.26
N GLY A 443 -18.65 -7.61 15.94
CA GLY A 443 -19.26 -8.76 15.30
C GLY A 443 -18.28 -9.70 14.58
N LEU A 444 -16.95 -9.45 14.73
CA LEU A 444 -15.90 -10.29 14.15
C LEU A 444 -15.17 -11.15 15.20
N GLU A 445 -15.58 -11.07 16.46
CA GLU A 445 -14.86 -11.60 17.64
C GLU A 445 -14.55 -13.09 17.55
N THR A 446 -15.46 -13.85 16.91
CA THR A 446 -15.34 -15.32 16.77
C THR A 446 -14.70 -15.76 15.46
N ARG A 447 -14.39 -14.81 14.56
CA ARG A 447 -13.74 -15.15 13.28
C ARG A 447 -12.27 -15.42 13.48
N HIS A 448 -11.73 -16.29 12.62
CA HIS A 448 -10.28 -16.48 12.54
C HIS A 448 -9.63 -15.23 11.90
N PRO A 449 -8.50 -14.71 12.43
CA PRO A 449 -7.82 -13.51 11.90
C PRO A 449 -7.48 -13.59 10.41
N TYR A 450 -7.18 -14.77 9.90
CA TYR A 450 -6.89 -14.97 8.47
C TYR A 450 -8.11 -14.93 7.56
N ASP A 451 -9.34 -15.08 8.11
CA ASP A 451 -10.60 -14.95 7.36
C ASP A 451 -11.05 -13.47 7.23
N LEU A 452 -10.35 -12.56 7.89
CA LEU A 452 -10.60 -11.13 7.79
C LEU A 452 -10.08 -10.57 6.46
N SER A 453 -10.70 -9.49 5.99
CA SER A 453 -10.14 -8.72 4.87
C SER A 453 -8.76 -8.15 5.22
N GLY A 454 -7.98 -7.74 4.21
CA GLY A 454 -6.68 -7.09 4.43
C GLY A 454 -6.78 -5.89 5.37
N GLY A 455 -7.79 -5.04 5.17
CA GLY A 455 -8.04 -3.88 6.01
C GLY A 455 -8.43 -4.24 7.44
N GLN A 456 -9.32 -5.22 7.62
CA GLN A 456 -9.71 -5.68 8.96
C GLN A 456 -8.52 -6.28 9.73
N ARG A 457 -7.63 -7.01 9.05
CA ARG A 457 -6.38 -7.51 9.67
C ARG A 457 -5.47 -6.38 10.13
N GLN A 458 -5.35 -5.32 9.32
CA GLN A 458 -4.57 -4.14 9.67
C GLN A 458 -5.14 -3.44 10.90
N LEU A 459 -6.47 -3.26 10.94
CA LEU A 459 -7.16 -2.68 12.10
C LEU A 459 -7.03 -3.55 13.34
N LEU A 460 -7.11 -4.89 13.22
CA LEU A 460 -6.91 -5.82 14.33
C LEU A 460 -5.50 -5.74 14.90
N ALA A 461 -4.47 -5.74 14.05
CA ALA A 461 -3.09 -5.58 14.49
C ALA A 461 -2.85 -4.23 15.19
N LEU A 462 -3.43 -3.14 14.66
CA LEU A 462 -3.37 -1.82 15.31
C LEU A 462 -4.09 -1.82 16.66
N ALA A 463 -5.30 -2.44 16.75
CA ALA A 463 -6.06 -2.56 18.00
C ALA A 463 -5.22 -3.22 19.09
N LYS A 464 -4.57 -4.35 18.75
CA LYS A 464 -3.69 -5.10 19.63
C LYS A 464 -2.53 -4.26 20.17
N LEU A 465 -1.88 -3.46 19.30
CA LEU A 465 -0.81 -2.57 19.72
C LEU A 465 -1.30 -1.41 20.60
N LEU A 466 -2.46 -0.84 20.31
CA LEU A 466 -3.04 0.25 21.11
C LEU A 466 -3.50 -0.21 22.50
N LEU A 467 -3.84 -1.50 22.68
CA LEU A 467 -4.18 -2.08 23.99
C LEU A 467 -2.98 -2.10 24.96
N ILE A 468 -1.76 -2.18 24.43
CA ILE A 468 -0.53 -2.10 25.25
C ILE A 468 -0.31 -0.66 25.78
N GLY A 469 -0.86 0.34 25.10
CA GLY A 469 -0.66 1.76 25.44
C GLY A 469 0.80 2.23 25.31
N PRO A 470 1.47 2.02 24.15
CA PRO A 470 2.88 2.40 24.01
C PRO A 470 3.04 3.92 24.02
N GLU A 471 4.13 4.43 24.60
CA GLU A 471 4.49 5.85 24.51
C GLU A 471 4.95 6.24 23.11
N LEU A 472 5.54 5.29 22.35
CA LEU A 472 5.98 5.45 20.97
C LEU A 472 5.33 4.38 20.09
N LEU A 473 4.46 4.80 19.20
CA LEU A 473 3.81 3.95 18.21
C LEU A 473 4.51 4.13 16.86
N LEU A 474 5.09 3.05 16.36
CA LEU A 474 5.79 2.98 15.09
C LEU A 474 4.93 2.22 14.09
N LEU A 475 4.73 2.74 12.88
CA LEU A 475 3.82 2.17 11.89
C LEU A 475 4.50 2.12 10.53
N ASP A 476 4.55 0.93 9.94
CA ASP A 476 5.07 0.73 8.58
C ASP A 476 3.90 0.49 7.61
N GLU A 477 3.64 1.48 6.75
CA GLU A 477 2.56 1.49 5.76
C GLU A 477 1.16 1.20 6.36
N PRO A 478 0.70 1.96 7.36
CA PRO A 478 -0.52 1.63 8.10
C PRO A 478 -1.80 1.70 7.27
N THR A 479 -1.81 2.44 6.16
CA THR A 479 -2.99 2.65 5.29
C THR A 479 -2.99 1.80 4.03
N LYS A 480 -2.01 0.90 3.89
CA LYS A 480 -1.83 0.08 2.69
C LYS A 480 -3.07 -0.78 2.38
N GLY A 481 -3.67 -0.56 1.19
CA GLY A 481 -4.83 -1.33 0.74
C GLY A 481 -6.13 -1.08 1.52
N LEU A 482 -6.22 0.05 2.24
CA LEU A 482 -7.40 0.44 2.99
C LEU A 482 -8.32 1.36 2.20
N ASP A 483 -9.62 1.14 2.34
CA ASP A 483 -10.63 2.09 1.90
C ASP A 483 -10.69 3.35 2.79
N LEU A 484 -11.44 4.33 2.35
CA LEU A 484 -11.56 5.62 3.02
C LEU A 484 -12.06 5.50 4.47
N GLU A 485 -13.04 4.62 4.73
CA GLU A 485 -13.60 4.47 6.08
C GLU A 485 -12.57 3.88 7.04
N SER A 486 -11.85 2.84 6.64
CA SER A 486 -10.75 2.26 7.41
C SER A 486 -9.62 3.28 7.65
N ARG A 487 -9.30 4.12 6.63
CA ARG A 487 -8.32 5.21 6.78
C ARG A 487 -8.78 6.26 7.80
N ARG A 488 -10.07 6.62 7.82
CA ARG A 488 -10.65 7.52 8.83
C ARG A 488 -10.54 6.96 10.25
N ILE A 489 -10.81 5.67 10.40
CA ILE A 489 -10.68 4.98 11.69
C ILE A 489 -9.22 5.06 12.19
N ILE A 490 -8.25 4.72 11.34
CA ILE A 490 -6.82 4.83 11.70
C ILE A 490 -6.44 6.28 12.02
N ALA A 491 -6.83 7.24 11.19
CA ALA A 491 -6.53 8.66 11.41
C ALA A 491 -6.98 9.14 12.79
N ARG A 492 -8.21 8.79 13.19
CA ARG A 492 -8.73 9.10 14.52
C ARG A 492 -7.91 8.43 15.62
N ALA A 493 -7.64 7.12 15.49
CA ALA A 493 -6.88 6.37 16.49
C ALA A 493 -5.47 6.93 16.70
N LEU A 494 -4.77 7.34 15.64
CA LEU A 494 -3.43 7.94 15.72
C LEU A 494 -3.48 9.33 16.38
N ARG A 495 -4.47 10.17 16.02
CA ARG A 495 -4.65 11.47 16.64
C ARG A 495 -5.03 11.37 18.11
N ASP A 496 -5.91 10.44 18.47
CA ASP A 496 -6.29 10.21 19.86
C ASP A 496 -5.10 9.76 20.70
N HIS A 497 -4.25 8.87 20.14
CA HIS A 497 -3.02 8.44 20.77
C HIS A 497 -2.04 9.61 21.00
N ALA A 498 -1.83 10.47 20.00
CA ALA A 498 -0.99 11.66 20.14
C ALA A 498 -1.56 12.67 21.13
N ASN A 499 -2.89 12.89 21.11
CA ASN A 499 -3.58 13.79 22.05
C ASN A 499 -3.50 13.29 23.50
N ALA A 500 -3.42 11.97 23.71
CA ALA A 500 -3.15 11.38 25.03
C ALA A 500 -1.69 11.53 25.49
N GLY A 501 -0.81 12.06 24.65
CA GLY A 501 0.61 12.32 24.93
C GLY A 501 1.56 11.28 24.34
N GLY A 502 1.05 10.27 23.62
CA GLY A 502 1.86 9.31 22.87
C GLY A 502 2.51 9.95 21.64
N THR A 503 3.57 9.35 21.13
CA THR A 503 4.24 9.78 19.90
C THR A 503 3.98 8.76 18.81
N VAL A 504 3.67 9.20 17.61
CA VAL A 504 3.46 8.35 16.44
C VAL A 504 4.52 8.68 15.40
N ILE A 505 5.20 7.66 14.87
CA ILE A 505 6.08 7.78 13.71
C ILE A 505 5.61 6.75 12.68
N MET A 506 5.13 7.22 11.53
CA MET A 506 4.65 6.36 10.46
C MET A 506 5.49 6.51 9.20
N ALA A 507 5.92 5.39 8.64
CA ALA A 507 6.46 5.33 7.29
C ALA A 507 5.30 5.08 6.33
N THR A 508 5.14 5.93 5.31
CA THR A 508 4.05 5.79 4.34
C THR A 508 4.38 6.39 2.98
N HIS A 509 3.76 5.87 1.94
CA HIS A 509 3.70 6.48 0.62
C HIS A 509 2.34 7.17 0.35
N ASP A 510 1.38 7.06 1.28
CA ASP A 510 0.07 7.70 1.21
C ASP A 510 0.18 9.18 1.61
N LEU A 511 0.43 10.02 0.60
CA LEU A 511 0.68 11.44 0.80
C LEU A 511 -0.56 12.19 1.30
N ASP A 512 -1.75 11.82 0.80
CA ASP A 512 -3.02 12.40 1.25
C ASP A 512 -3.27 12.12 2.74
N PHE A 513 -2.92 10.92 3.20
CA PHE A 513 -3.02 10.56 4.61
C PHE A 513 -1.98 11.30 5.46
N ALA A 514 -0.73 11.35 4.98
CA ALA A 514 0.36 12.04 5.67
C ALA A 514 0.02 13.53 5.86
N GLU A 515 -0.47 14.21 4.82
CA GLU A 515 -0.84 15.63 4.90
C GLU A 515 -1.95 15.91 5.91
N GLN A 516 -2.97 15.05 5.98
CA GLN A 516 -4.13 15.28 6.86
C GLN A 516 -3.88 14.86 8.32
N VAL A 517 -2.98 13.90 8.56
CA VAL A 517 -2.85 13.26 9.87
C VAL A 517 -1.59 13.69 10.62
N SER A 518 -0.50 14.06 9.96
CA SER A 518 0.77 14.38 10.64
C SER A 518 0.91 15.83 11.08
N ASP A 519 1.74 16.04 12.09
CA ASP A 519 2.20 17.35 12.54
C ASP A 519 3.46 17.79 11.78
N ASP A 520 4.31 16.81 11.37
CA ASP A 520 5.49 17.01 10.53
C ASP A 520 5.61 15.89 9.50
N VAL A 521 6.15 16.22 8.32
CA VAL A 521 6.46 15.28 7.25
C VAL A 521 7.96 15.31 6.98
N ALA A 522 8.62 14.18 7.11
CA ALA A 522 10.03 13.99 6.80
C ALA A 522 10.19 13.27 5.47
N MET A 523 11.01 13.80 4.56
CA MET A 523 11.36 13.13 3.31
C MET A 523 12.65 12.33 3.48
N MET A 524 12.55 11.02 3.29
CA MET A 524 13.70 10.11 3.32
C MET A 524 14.16 9.77 1.91
N PHE A 525 15.46 9.98 1.65
CA PHE A 525 16.09 9.70 0.38
C PHE A 525 17.48 9.10 0.61
N ASP A 526 17.81 8.01 -0.09
CA ASP A 526 19.12 7.31 -0.06
C ASP A 526 19.69 7.04 1.34
N GLY A 527 18.81 6.76 2.31
CA GLY A 527 19.20 6.43 3.70
C GLY A 527 19.37 7.64 4.62
N GLU A 528 19.04 8.84 4.17
CA GLU A 528 19.12 10.11 4.92
C GLU A 528 17.76 10.81 4.95
N ILE A 529 17.55 11.74 5.91
CA ILE A 529 16.41 12.66 5.89
C ILE A 529 16.82 13.92 5.14
N ALA A 530 16.16 14.17 4.01
CA ALA A 530 16.42 15.33 3.17
C ALA A 530 15.79 16.62 3.73
N CYS A 531 14.58 16.53 4.27
CA CYS A 531 13.89 17.64 4.95
C CYS A 531 12.87 17.07 5.94
N MET A 532 12.46 17.89 6.92
CA MET A 532 11.36 17.62 7.85
C MET A 532 10.64 18.94 8.12
N GLU A 533 9.39 19.03 7.71
CA GLU A 533 8.62 20.28 7.68
C GLU A 533 7.17 20.03 8.05
N PRO A 534 6.42 21.05 8.50
CA PRO A 534 4.98 20.96 8.62
C PRO A 534 4.33 20.59 7.27
N PRO A 535 3.22 19.83 7.27
CA PRO A 535 2.59 19.37 6.03
C PRO A 535 2.29 20.50 5.03
N ALA A 536 1.81 21.64 5.50
CA ALA A 536 1.47 22.78 4.65
C ALA A 536 2.69 23.30 3.86
N ASP A 537 3.85 23.38 4.50
CA ASP A 537 5.10 23.84 3.87
C ASP A 537 5.67 22.75 2.97
N PHE A 538 5.71 21.50 3.46
CA PHE A 538 6.22 20.35 2.71
C PHE A 538 5.50 20.17 1.37
N PHE A 539 4.16 20.18 1.36
CA PHE A 539 3.39 19.94 0.13
C PHE A 539 3.28 21.19 -0.77
N ALA A 540 3.49 22.40 -0.26
CA ALA A 540 3.52 23.62 -1.08
C ALA A 540 4.79 23.69 -1.94
N ASP A 541 5.95 23.35 -1.38
CA ASP A 541 7.25 23.50 -2.02
C ASP A 541 7.68 22.27 -2.83
N ASN A 542 7.07 21.09 -2.60
CA ASN A 542 7.43 19.86 -3.27
C ASN A 542 6.67 19.69 -4.60
N VAL A 543 7.42 19.61 -5.71
CA VAL A 543 6.83 19.41 -7.06
C VAL A 543 6.43 17.97 -7.31
N PHE A 544 7.15 17.00 -6.74
CA PHE A 544 6.98 15.56 -7.00
C PHE A 544 6.15 14.84 -5.93
N TYR A 545 6.14 15.37 -4.70
CA TYR A 545 5.34 14.88 -3.58
C TYR A 545 4.18 15.85 -3.34
N ARG A 546 3.27 15.96 -4.31
CA ARG A 546 2.01 16.70 -4.15
C ARG A 546 0.90 15.70 -3.83
N ALA A 547 0.20 15.98 -2.75
CA ALA A 547 -0.98 15.22 -2.34
C ALA A 547 -2.20 15.54 -3.22
#